data_26f315cf75969ce152c6391e4ab7e4a8
#
_entry.id   26f315cf75969ce152c6391e4ab7e4a8
#
_cell.length_a   1.000
_cell.length_b   1.000
_cell.length_c   1.000
_cell.angle_alpha   90.00
_cell.angle_beta   90.00
_cell.angle_gamma   90.00
#
_symmetry.space_group_name_H-M   'P 1'
#
loop_
_entity.id
_entity.type
_entity.pdbx_description
1 polymer ?
#
loop_
_entity_poly.entity_id
_entity_poly.type
_entity_poly.pdbx_seq_one_letter_code
_entity_poly.pdbx_strand_id
1 'polypeptide(L)'
;MKLSIASNQFPMFQPTGLDDVKDPCPVFDGRTWHMFGSGGTVTSETWQVYHATAPTLEGPWTQAPLIDLPLTGSGVAAPGVVYSDSLFHMFIQTEFMKPGGKIEHLTSADGFFWTHAATCFEALTGTAEHGIYDPHPAEVNGQKYIVYSAMPDFQRVPQPDVYLARSTSGTWFGPWDRLGKILDHEEISHHNPRHHPDYEWGLEGPQLAELADGRVLLNATCFLPQGPRGSRQRVFFAVADSVRGPYRSLGPLMDPSEPGENGHSTVMVQGNELTLFYQSRVATTGHRWRYGILRMLIDAFTGPAPLLCL
;
A
#
# COMPACT_ATOMS: atom_id res chain seq x y z
N MET A 1 4.65 21.27 1.89
CA MET A 1 3.78 20.65 0.87
C MET A 1 2.39 20.65 1.43
N LYS A 2 1.43 21.05 0.63
CA LYS A 2 0.01 20.95 0.96
C LYS A 2 -0.63 20.13 -0.15
N LEU A 3 -1.56 19.27 0.22
CA LEU A 3 -2.39 18.51 -0.71
C LEU A 3 -3.80 19.09 -0.67
N SER A 4 -4.37 19.36 -1.83
CA SER A 4 -5.76 19.83 -1.95
C SER A 4 -6.56 18.91 -2.87
N ILE A 5 -7.76 18.52 -2.44
CA ILE A 5 -8.60 17.59 -3.19
C ILE A 5 -9.18 18.30 -4.41
N ALA A 6 -8.94 17.72 -5.58
CA ALA A 6 -9.52 18.19 -6.84
C ALA A 6 -10.81 17.42 -7.21
N SER A 7 -10.82 16.10 -7.00
CA SER A 7 -12.01 15.26 -7.24
C SER A 7 -11.93 13.97 -6.43
N ASN A 8 -13.10 13.38 -6.14
CA ASN A 8 -13.20 12.06 -5.51
C ASN A 8 -14.34 11.27 -6.19
N GLN A 9 -14.03 10.04 -6.60
CA GLN A 9 -15.00 9.08 -7.13
C GLN A 9 -15.01 7.83 -6.26
N PHE A 10 -16.13 7.59 -5.59
CA PHE A 10 -16.33 6.42 -4.75
C PHE A 10 -17.79 5.93 -4.81
N PRO A 11 -18.06 4.64 -4.98
CA PRO A 11 -17.11 3.61 -5.39
C PRO A 11 -16.69 3.77 -6.85
N MET A 12 -15.44 3.45 -7.16
CA MET A 12 -14.93 3.47 -8.53
C MET A 12 -15.18 2.15 -9.24
N PHE A 13 -14.89 1.04 -8.56
CA PHE A 13 -14.99 -0.31 -9.10
C PHE A 13 -15.36 -1.31 -8.01
N GLN A 14 -16.18 -2.28 -8.37
CA GLN A 14 -16.56 -3.39 -7.50
C GLN A 14 -16.47 -4.70 -8.30
N PRO A 15 -15.52 -5.58 -7.99
CA PRO A 15 -15.46 -6.91 -8.57
C PRO A 15 -16.71 -7.73 -8.27
N THR A 16 -17.12 -8.54 -9.23
CA THR A 16 -18.23 -9.49 -9.08
C THR A 16 -17.76 -10.73 -8.33
N GLY A 17 -18.57 -11.25 -7.43
CA GLY A 17 -18.25 -12.49 -6.69
C GLY A 17 -17.24 -12.32 -5.56
N LEU A 18 -16.78 -11.10 -5.30
CA LEU A 18 -15.94 -10.75 -4.16
C LEU A 18 -16.70 -9.85 -3.21
N ASP A 19 -16.69 -10.17 -1.93
CA ASP A 19 -17.35 -9.37 -0.89
C ASP A 19 -16.50 -8.19 -0.45
N ASP A 20 -15.20 -8.40 -0.36
CA ASP A 20 -14.20 -7.42 0.00
C ASP A 20 -13.10 -7.32 -1.07
N VAL A 21 -12.65 -6.09 -1.32
CA VAL A 21 -11.49 -5.80 -2.18
C VAL A 21 -10.56 -4.84 -1.46
N LYS A 22 -9.27 -5.20 -1.42
CA LYS A 22 -8.23 -4.48 -0.71
C LYS A 22 -6.99 -4.31 -1.61
N ASP A 23 -6.06 -3.48 -1.15
CA ASP A 23 -4.72 -3.36 -1.71
C ASP A 23 -4.74 -2.99 -3.20
N PRO A 24 -5.43 -1.89 -3.60
CA PRO A 24 -5.53 -1.53 -5.01
C PRO A 24 -4.16 -1.17 -5.58
N CYS A 25 -3.74 -1.85 -6.63
CA CYS A 25 -2.49 -1.60 -7.33
C CYS A 25 -2.74 -1.42 -8.84
N PRO A 26 -3.03 -0.20 -9.32
CA PRO A 26 -3.19 0.10 -10.73
C PRO A 26 -1.82 0.18 -11.42
N VAL A 27 -1.71 -0.41 -12.60
CA VAL A 27 -0.50 -0.43 -13.42
C VAL A 27 -0.86 -0.20 -14.87
N PHE A 28 -0.10 0.63 -15.58
CA PHE A 28 -0.26 0.86 -17.01
C PHE A 28 0.86 0.16 -17.80
N ASP A 29 0.49 -0.70 -18.74
CA ASP A 29 1.43 -1.45 -19.57
C ASP A 29 1.85 -0.72 -20.86
N GLY A 30 1.42 0.53 -21.02
CA GLY A 30 1.58 1.34 -22.23
C GLY A 30 0.36 1.30 -23.16
N ARG A 31 -0.63 0.43 -22.91
CA ARG A 31 -1.83 0.24 -23.74
C ARG A 31 -3.11 0.16 -22.92
N THR A 32 -3.03 -0.54 -21.79
CA THR A 32 -4.17 -0.92 -20.95
C THR A 32 -3.84 -0.66 -19.49
N TRP A 33 -4.80 -0.21 -18.73
CA TRP A 33 -4.72 -0.18 -17.29
C TRP A 33 -5.07 -1.54 -16.71
N HIS A 34 -4.25 -2.01 -15.81
CA HIS A 34 -4.42 -3.21 -15.02
C HIS A 34 -4.64 -2.82 -13.56
N MET A 35 -5.61 -3.41 -12.89
CA MET A 35 -5.82 -3.30 -11.46
C MET A 35 -5.57 -4.65 -10.83
N PHE A 36 -4.58 -4.74 -9.98
CA PHE A 36 -4.34 -5.88 -9.11
C PHE A 36 -4.80 -5.54 -7.70
N GLY A 37 -5.14 -6.55 -6.92
CA GLY A 37 -5.51 -6.36 -5.54
C GLY A 37 -5.85 -7.66 -4.84
N SER A 38 -6.07 -7.58 -3.53
CA SER A 38 -6.53 -8.70 -2.72
C SER A 38 -8.05 -8.73 -2.71
N GLY A 39 -8.63 -9.89 -2.90
CA GLY A 39 -10.07 -10.10 -2.85
C GLY A 39 -10.44 -11.31 -2.02
N GLY A 40 -11.59 -11.25 -1.35
CA GLY A 40 -12.10 -12.35 -0.54
C GLY A 40 -13.60 -12.34 -0.44
N THR A 41 -14.15 -13.46 0.06
CA THR A 41 -15.54 -13.54 0.47
C THR A 41 -15.63 -13.50 1.99
N VAL A 42 -16.73 -12.99 2.52
CA VAL A 42 -16.96 -12.93 3.99
C VAL A 42 -16.88 -14.31 4.67
N THR A 43 -17.09 -15.37 3.89
CA THR A 43 -17.08 -16.75 4.37
C THR A 43 -15.74 -17.46 4.17
N SER A 44 -14.78 -16.86 3.47
CA SER A 44 -13.46 -17.45 3.25
C SER A 44 -12.40 -16.65 4.02
N GLU A 45 -11.60 -17.35 4.80
CA GLU A 45 -10.40 -16.76 5.42
C GLU A 45 -9.22 -16.67 4.42
N THR A 46 -9.45 -17.05 3.17
CA THR A 46 -8.44 -17.06 2.12
C THR A 46 -8.58 -15.85 1.22
N TRP A 47 -7.58 -14.99 1.23
CA TRP A 47 -7.43 -13.92 0.24
C TRP A 47 -6.88 -14.50 -1.05
N GLN A 48 -7.32 -13.94 -2.18
CA GLN A 48 -6.85 -14.26 -3.51
C GLN A 48 -6.48 -12.97 -4.24
N VAL A 49 -5.57 -13.05 -5.18
CA VAL A 49 -5.24 -11.92 -6.04
C VAL A 49 -6.26 -11.87 -7.18
N TYR A 50 -6.93 -10.75 -7.32
CA TYR A 50 -7.79 -10.51 -8.47
C TYR A 50 -7.12 -9.55 -9.46
N HIS A 51 -7.61 -9.55 -10.69
CA HIS A 51 -7.15 -8.73 -11.77
C HIS A 51 -8.35 -8.15 -12.53
N ALA A 52 -8.25 -6.89 -12.91
CA ALA A 52 -9.18 -6.23 -13.80
C ALA A 52 -8.43 -5.34 -14.79
N THR A 53 -9.02 -5.07 -15.94
CA THR A 53 -8.43 -4.19 -16.96
C THR A 53 -9.38 -3.08 -17.36
N ALA A 54 -8.82 -1.94 -17.79
CA ALA A 54 -9.60 -0.80 -18.28
C ALA A 54 -8.85 -0.01 -19.37
N PRO A 55 -9.58 0.66 -20.26
CA PRO A 55 -8.95 1.53 -21.26
C PRO A 55 -8.45 2.84 -20.65
N THR A 56 -9.06 3.29 -19.55
CA THR A 56 -8.66 4.50 -18.81
C THR A 56 -8.59 4.21 -17.31
N LEU A 57 -7.96 5.10 -16.59
CA LEU A 57 -7.76 4.95 -15.14
C LEU A 57 -9.09 4.95 -14.36
N GLU A 58 -10.08 5.68 -14.84
CA GLU A 58 -11.43 5.74 -14.28
C GLU A 58 -12.31 4.55 -14.69
N GLY A 59 -11.86 3.73 -15.61
CA GLY A 59 -12.59 2.60 -16.15
C GLY A 59 -13.19 2.86 -17.55
N PRO A 60 -14.21 2.10 -17.96
CA PRO A 60 -14.84 1.03 -17.19
C PRO A 60 -13.90 -0.17 -16.98
N TRP A 61 -13.87 -0.69 -15.76
CA TRP A 61 -13.04 -1.83 -15.40
C TRP A 61 -13.76 -3.15 -15.73
N THR A 62 -13.05 -4.04 -16.38
CA THR A 62 -13.52 -5.40 -16.69
C THR A 62 -12.71 -6.39 -15.87
N GLN A 63 -13.39 -7.12 -15.00
CA GLN A 63 -12.77 -8.13 -14.16
C GLN A 63 -12.36 -9.35 -14.98
N ALA A 64 -11.12 -9.81 -14.78
CA ALA A 64 -10.64 -11.11 -15.24
C ALA A 64 -10.93 -12.21 -14.20
N PRO A 65 -10.75 -13.47 -14.54
CA PRO A 65 -10.69 -14.55 -13.55
C PRO A 65 -9.66 -14.26 -12.46
N LEU A 66 -9.87 -14.82 -11.27
CA LEU A 66 -8.88 -14.76 -10.19
C LEU A 66 -7.54 -15.35 -10.66
N ILE A 67 -6.46 -14.73 -10.24
CA ILE A 67 -5.12 -15.18 -10.64
C ILE A 67 -4.74 -16.40 -9.81
N ASP A 68 -4.36 -17.47 -10.49
CA ASP A 68 -3.73 -18.64 -9.89
C ASP A 68 -2.21 -18.38 -9.84
N LEU A 69 -1.71 -18.05 -8.68
CA LEU A 69 -0.29 -17.75 -8.49
C LEU A 69 0.49 -19.02 -8.20
N PRO A 70 1.67 -19.24 -8.83
CA PRO A 70 2.52 -20.41 -8.60
C PRO A 70 3.27 -20.30 -7.26
N LEU A 71 2.54 -20.06 -6.18
CA LEU A 71 3.05 -19.91 -4.82
C LEU A 71 2.45 -20.98 -3.91
N THR A 72 3.26 -21.46 -2.99
CA THR A 72 2.84 -22.33 -1.90
C THR A 72 2.83 -21.53 -0.59
N GLY A 73 1.87 -21.82 0.28
CA GLY A 73 1.74 -21.12 1.56
C GLY A 73 0.38 -20.47 1.72
N SER A 74 0.17 -19.87 2.87
CA SER A 74 -1.07 -19.17 3.21
C SER A 74 -0.85 -17.66 3.23
N GLY A 75 -1.93 -16.88 3.28
CA GLY A 75 -1.87 -15.43 3.44
C GLY A 75 -1.24 -14.70 2.25
N VAL A 76 -1.38 -15.27 1.05
CA VAL A 76 -0.94 -14.64 -0.21
C VAL A 76 -1.88 -13.46 -0.49
N ALA A 77 -1.37 -12.25 -0.35
CA ALA A 77 -2.16 -11.01 -0.47
C ALA A 77 -1.25 -9.79 -0.71
N ALA A 78 -1.88 -8.63 -0.86
CA ALA A 78 -1.25 -7.32 -1.00
C ALA A 78 -0.21 -7.27 -2.15
N PRO A 79 -0.64 -7.48 -3.40
CA PRO A 79 0.25 -7.43 -4.55
C PRO A 79 0.72 -6.00 -4.82
N GLY A 80 2.03 -5.74 -4.72
CA GLY A 80 2.68 -4.56 -5.27
C GLY A 80 3.20 -4.87 -6.67
N VAL A 81 2.70 -4.17 -7.69
CA VAL A 81 3.03 -4.49 -9.09
C VAL A 81 3.60 -3.28 -9.82
N VAL A 82 4.59 -3.50 -10.64
CA VAL A 82 5.14 -2.51 -11.58
C VAL A 82 5.32 -3.14 -12.96
N TYR A 83 5.15 -2.34 -14.01
CA TYR A 83 5.46 -2.73 -15.39
C TYR A 83 6.75 -2.04 -15.84
N SER A 84 7.75 -2.81 -16.19
CA SER A 84 9.05 -2.34 -16.64
C SER A 84 9.68 -3.35 -17.60
N ASP A 85 10.40 -2.86 -18.58
CA ASP A 85 11.12 -3.70 -19.56
C ASP A 85 10.22 -4.75 -20.24
N SER A 86 8.97 -4.36 -20.55
CA SER A 86 7.93 -5.20 -21.16
C SER A 86 7.50 -6.40 -20.31
N LEU A 87 7.69 -6.34 -19.00
CA LEU A 87 7.26 -7.33 -18.02
C LEU A 87 6.51 -6.67 -16.85
N PHE A 88 5.52 -7.36 -16.35
CA PHE A 88 4.97 -7.10 -15.03
C PHE A 88 5.86 -7.79 -13.99
N HIS A 89 6.19 -7.07 -12.93
CA HIS A 89 6.88 -7.55 -11.75
C HIS A 89 5.93 -7.40 -10.57
N MET A 90 5.53 -8.51 -9.95
CA MET A 90 4.70 -8.53 -8.76
C MET A 90 5.55 -8.91 -7.55
N PHE A 91 5.49 -8.10 -6.52
CA PHE A 91 6.03 -8.40 -5.21
C PHE A 91 4.85 -8.67 -4.29
N ILE A 92 4.86 -9.81 -3.62
CA ILE A 92 3.72 -10.26 -2.83
C ILE A 92 4.17 -11.00 -1.59
N GLN A 93 3.41 -10.86 -0.52
CA GLN A 93 3.67 -11.60 0.71
C GLN A 93 3.13 -13.01 0.67
N THR A 94 3.78 -13.89 1.43
CA THR A 94 3.24 -15.19 1.85
C THR A 94 3.34 -15.32 3.36
N GLU A 95 2.57 -16.22 3.95
CA GLU A 95 2.51 -16.48 5.40
C GLU A 95 2.19 -15.20 6.20
N PHE A 96 1.22 -14.40 5.70
CA PHE A 96 0.79 -13.17 6.35
C PHE A 96 0.49 -13.38 7.84
N MET A 97 1.06 -12.51 8.68
CA MET A 97 0.94 -12.57 10.14
C MET A 97 1.38 -13.91 10.78
N LYS A 98 2.31 -14.61 10.14
CA LYS A 98 2.89 -15.85 10.67
C LYS A 98 4.42 -15.77 10.65
N PRO A 99 5.10 -16.50 11.54
CA PRO A 99 6.55 -16.67 11.46
C PRO A 99 6.95 -17.26 10.09
N GLY A 100 8.07 -16.79 9.53
CA GLY A 100 8.57 -17.27 8.25
C GLY A 100 7.91 -16.65 7.03
N GLY A 101 7.22 -15.49 7.21
CA GLY A 101 6.70 -14.70 6.10
C GLY A 101 7.78 -14.37 5.07
N LYS A 102 7.39 -14.27 3.80
CA LYS A 102 8.30 -14.00 2.69
C LYS A 102 7.73 -12.91 1.80
N ILE A 103 8.64 -12.18 1.18
CA ILE A 103 8.31 -11.36 0.01
C ILE A 103 8.79 -12.12 -1.23
N GLU A 104 7.84 -12.50 -2.06
CA GLU A 104 8.05 -13.25 -3.29
C GLU A 104 7.99 -12.31 -4.49
N HIS A 105 8.82 -12.60 -5.49
CA HIS A 105 8.83 -11.91 -6.77
C HIS A 105 8.32 -12.84 -7.88
N LEU A 106 7.30 -12.38 -8.59
CA LEU A 106 6.76 -13.05 -9.76
C LEU A 106 6.83 -12.14 -10.98
N THR A 107 6.87 -12.73 -12.15
CA THR A 107 6.86 -12.01 -13.42
C THR A 107 5.76 -12.51 -14.35
N SER A 108 5.26 -11.62 -15.20
CA SER A 108 4.27 -11.93 -16.23
C SER A 108 4.48 -11.05 -17.45
N ALA A 109 4.29 -11.62 -18.65
CA ALA A 109 4.31 -10.86 -19.89
C ALA A 109 2.96 -10.15 -20.18
N ASP A 110 1.87 -10.61 -19.58
CA ASP A 110 0.51 -10.20 -19.93
C ASP A 110 -0.38 -9.82 -18.71
N GLY A 111 0.14 -10.00 -17.48
CA GLY A 111 -0.60 -9.77 -16.24
C GLY A 111 -1.56 -10.91 -15.85
N PHE A 112 -1.70 -11.95 -16.67
CA PHE A 112 -2.63 -13.07 -16.43
C PHE A 112 -1.91 -14.35 -16.01
N PHE A 113 -0.80 -14.66 -16.66
CA PHE A 113 0.00 -15.85 -16.38
C PHE A 113 1.29 -15.45 -15.69
N TRP A 114 1.50 -15.97 -14.48
CA TRP A 114 2.61 -15.57 -13.62
C TRP A 114 3.61 -16.71 -13.42
N THR A 115 4.86 -16.36 -13.36
CA THR A 115 5.97 -17.27 -13.06
C THR A 115 6.69 -16.78 -11.81
N HIS A 116 6.94 -17.66 -10.87
CA HIS A 116 7.78 -17.34 -9.70
C HIS A 116 9.22 -17.10 -10.14
N ALA A 117 9.74 -15.94 -9.88
CA ALA A 117 11.10 -15.54 -10.25
C ALA A 117 12.08 -15.78 -9.11
N ALA A 118 11.76 -15.38 -7.89
CA ALA A 118 12.61 -15.53 -6.72
C ALA A 118 11.87 -15.21 -5.41
N THR A 119 12.37 -15.71 -4.30
CA THR A 119 12.12 -15.12 -2.97
C THR A 119 13.06 -13.94 -2.79
N CYS A 120 12.51 -12.73 -2.58
CA CYS A 120 13.31 -11.54 -2.37
C CYS A 120 14.04 -11.59 -1.03
N PHE A 121 13.28 -11.87 0.03
CA PHE A 121 13.77 -12.06 1.39
C PHE A 121 12.70 -12.67 2.30
N GLU A 122 13.15 -13.22 3.42
CA GLU A 122 12.30 -13.84 4.43
C GLU A 122 12.31 -13.03 5.73
N ALA A 123 11.27 -13.19 6.54
CA ALA A 123 11.20 -12.64 7.89
C ALA A 123 12.37 -13.07 8.75
N LEU A 124 12.82 -12.18 9.62
CA LEU A 124 13.93 -12.45 10.55
C LEU A 124 13.37 -12.74 11.94
N THR A 125 13.12 -14.01 12.22
CA THR A 125 12.52 -14.45 13.50
C THR A 125 13.28 -13.89 14.70
N GLY A 126 12.54 -13.33 15.65
CA GLY A 126 13.09 -12.76 16.88
C GLY A 126 13.72 -11.36 16.73
N THR A 127 13.51 -10.72 15.60
CA THR A 127 13.95 -9.33 15.35
C THR A 127 12.74 -8.39 15.14
N ALA A 128 13.02 -7.12 14.88
CA ALA A 128 11.99 -6.14 14.47
C ALA A 128 11.34 -6.47 13.12
N GLU A 129 11.91 -7.37 12.33
CA GLU A 129 11.37 -7.90 11.09
C GLU A 129 10.88 -9.34 11.23
N HIS A 130 10.34 -9.71 12.39
CA HIS A 130 9.76 -11.02 12.64
C HIS A 130 8.56 -11.32 11.76
N GLY A 131 7.74 -10.33 11.48
CA GLY A 131 6.68 -10.35 10.48
C GLY A 131 6.93 -9.30 9.42
N ILE A 132 6.89 -9.70 8.14
CA ILE A 132 7.03 -8.81 6.99
C ILE A 132 5.85 -8.98 6.06
N TYR A 133 5.31 -7.87 5.51
CA TYR A 133 4.13 -7.90 4.65
C TYR A 133 3.90 -6.59 3.91
N ASP A 134 2.89 -6.54 3.07
CA ASP A 134 2.50 -5.40 2.23
C ASP A 134 3.66 -4.81 1.43
N PRO A 135 4.37 -5.61 0.60
CA PRO A 135 5.46 -5.10 -0.20
C PRO A 135 4.96 -4.24 -1.35
N HIS A 136 5.64 -3.14 -1.61
CA HIS A 136 5.37 -2.32 -2.79
C HIS A 136 6.67 -1.92 -3.49
N PRO A 137 6.78 -2.14 -4.82
CA PRO A 137 7.93 -1.68 -5.61
C PRO A 137 7.88 -0.16 -5.78
N ALA A 138 9.05 0.46 -5.70
CA ALA A 138 9.22 1.88 -5.97
C ALA A 138 10.51 2.15 -6.72
N GLU A 139 10.48 3.10 -7.65
CA GLU A 139 11.68 3.64 -8.28
C GLU A 139 11.85 5.09 -7.84
N VAL A 140 13.03 5.40 -7.30
CA VAL A 140 13.39 6.74 -6.83
C VAL A 140 14.80 7.05 -7.32
N ASN A 141 14.97 8.14 -8.06
CA ASN A 141 16.22 8.53 -8.69
C ASN A 141 16.86 7.39 -9.52
N GLY A 142 16.03 6.63 -10.25
CA GLY A 142 16.45 5.50 -11.07
C GLY A 142 16.88 4.26 -10.27
N GLN A 143 16.86 4.30 -8.96
CA GLN A 143 17.16 3.17 -8.08
C GLN A 143 15.88 2.44 -7.68
N LYS A 144 15.89 1.12 -7.70
CA LYS A 144 14.75 0.26 -7.40
C LYS A 144 14.72 -0.18 -5.94
N TYR A 145 13.55 -0.09 -5.34
CA TYR A 145 13.29 -0.39 -3.94
C TYR A 145 12.06 -1.28 -3.76
N ILE A 146 12.03 -2.01 -2.66
CA ILE A 146 10.80 -2.57 -2.08
C ILE A 146 10.61 -1.87 -0.74
N VAL A 147 9.48 -1.18 -0.58
CA VAL A 147 9.02 -0.68 0.71
C VAL A 147 8.02 -1.69 1.27
N TYR A 148 8.06 -1.96 2.56
CA TYR A 148 7.22 -2.99 3.18
C TYR A 148 6.95 -2.68 4.66
N SER A 149 5.92 -3.30 5.21
CA SER A 149 5.61 -3.27 6.62
C SER A 149 6.36 -4.38 7.34
N ALA A 150 6.86 -4.08 8.54
CA ALA A 150 7.41 -5.12 9.40
C ALA A 150 7.15 -4.83 10.88
N MET A 151 7.09 -5.88 11.70
CA MET A 151 6.86 -5.79 13.14
C MET A 151 7.54 -6.93 13.91
N PRO A 152 7.92 -6.67 15.20
CA PRO A 152 8.68 -7.62 16.00
C PRO A 152 7.87 -8.81 16.52
N ASP A 153 6.58 -8.67 16.77
CA ASP A 153 5.72 -9.72 17.33
C ASP A 153 4.26 -9.53 16.94
N PHE A 154 3.59 -10.65 16.63
CA PHE A 154 2.16 -10.67 16.30
C PHE A 154 1.24 -10.89 17.53
N GLN A 155 1.79 -11.09 18.73
CA GLN A 155 1.04 -11.65 19.84
C GLN A 155 0.18 -10.67 20.66
N ARG A 156 0.23 -9.35 20.37
CA ARG A 156 -0.55 -8.37 21.13
C ARG A 156 -1.35 -7.43 20.25
N VAL A 157 -0.76 -6.27 19.99
CA VAL A 157 -1.35 -5.24 19.14
C VAL A 157 -0.38 -5.05 18.00
N PRO A 158 -0.77 -5.31 16.75
CA PRO A 158 0.11 -5.09 15.61
C PRO A 158 0.56 -3.64 15.54
N GLN A 159 1.86 -3.42 15.63
CA GLN A 159 2.47 -2.09 15.53
C GLN A 159 3.57 -2.11 14.46
N PRO A 160 3.20 -2.35 13.20
CA PRO A 160 4.16 -2.36 12.11
C PRO A 160 4.74 -0.99 11.85
N ASP A 161 6.01 -0.99 11.50
CA ASP A 161 6.76 0.14 10.99
C ASP A 161 7.01 -0.01 9.49
N VAL A 162 7.48 1.06 8.85
CA VAL A 162 7.84 1.03 7.43
C VAL A 162 9.33 0.75 7.27
N TYR A 163 9.63 -0.26 6.46
CA TYR A 163 10.97 -0.72 6.14
C TYR A 163 11.27 -0.60 4.64
N LEU A 164 12.55 -0.65 4.30
CA LEU A 164 13.04 -0.46 2.95
C LEU A 164 14.10 -1.51 2.59
N ALA A 165 13.99 -2.05 1.38
CA ALA A 165 15.06 -2.83 0.74
C ALA A 165 15.41 -2.20 -0.61
N ARG A 166 16.67 -2.31 -1.02
CA ARG A 166 17.20 -1.74 -2.27
C ARG A 166 17.74 -2.84 -3.16
N SER A 167 17.46 -2.77 -4.45
CA SER A 167 18.11 -3.63 -5.43
C SER A 167 19.58 -3.27 -5.57
N THR A 168 20.47 -4.25 -5.42
CA THR A 168 21.92 -4.05 -5.60
C THR A 168 22.37 -4.18 -7.05
N SER A 169 21.55 -4.82 -7.89
CA SER A 169 21.80 -4.91 -9.34
C SER A 169 21.24 -3.72 -10.14
N GLY A 170 20.37 -2.91 -9.52
CA GLY A 170 19.61 -1.87 -10.22
C GLY A 170 18.42 -2.40 -11.05
N THR A 171 18.14 -3.70 -10.98
CA THR A 171 16.98 -4.33 -11.67
C THR A 171 15.93 -4.79 -10.67
N TRP A 172 14.72 -5.13 -11.14
CA TRP A 172 13.67 -5.69 -10.30
C TRP A 172 13.94 -7.14 -9.86
N PHE A 173 14.97 -7.80 -10.39
CA PHE A 173 15.34 -9.16 -10.00
C PHE A 173 16.23 -9.22 -8.74
N GLY A 174 16.62 -8.08 -8.18
CA GLY A 174 17.51 -8.05 -7.02
C GLY A 174 18.95 -8.41 -7.38
N PRO A 175 19.78 -8.92 -6.45
CA PRO A 175 19.43 -9.20 -5.06
C PRO A 175 19.09 -7.94 -4.26
N TRP A 176 18.44 -8.14 -3.10
CA TRP A 176 17.88 -7.07 -2.29
C TRP A 176 18.67 -6.89 -0.98
N ASP A 177 19.13 -5.66 -0.75
CA ASP A 177 19.81 -5.22 0.46
C ASP A 177 18.81 -4.54 1.39
N ARG A 178 18.58 -5.09 2.59
CA ARG A 178 17.67 -4.51 3.58
C ARG A 178 18.33 -3.29 4.20
N LEU A 179 17.69 -2.15 4.07
CA LEU A 179 18.17 -0.88 4.59
C LEU A 179 17.62 -0.56 5.99
N GLY A 180 16.68 -1.39 6.49
CA GLY A 180 16.04 -1.23 7.79
C GLY A 180 14.86 -0.27 7.79
N LYS A 181 14.43 0.13 8.99
CA LYS A 181 13.28 1.01 9.22
C LYS A 181 13.54 2.40 8.70
N ILE A 182 12.54 2.98 8.01
CA ILE A 182 12.57 4.35 7.48
C ILE A 182 11.49 5.26 8.09
N LEU A 183 10.43 4.69 8.66
CA LEU A 183 9.39 5.43 9.35
C LEU A 183 8.85 4.60 10.51
N ASP A 184 8.73 5.21 11.67
CA ASP A 184 8.22 4.60 12.89
C ASP A 184 6.73 4.89 13.04
N HIS A 185 5.96 3.90 13.51
CA HIS A 185 4.53 4.08 13.78
C HIS A 185 4.25 5.16 14.86
N GLU A 186 5.20 5.43 15.74
CA GLU A 186 5.06 6.49 16.75
C GLU A 186 4.88 7.89 16.15
N GLU A 187 5.33 8.12 14.91
CA GLU A 187 5.11 9.37 14.19
C GLU A 187 3.63 9.72 14.00
N ILE A 188 2.74 8.73 14.04
CA ILE A 188 1.29 8.96 13.95
C ILE A 188 0.73 9.55 15.25
N SER A 189 1.36 9.27 16.38
CA SER A 189 0.88 9.69 17.70
C SER A 189 0.73 11.22 17.82
N HIS A 190 1.57 11.98 17.10
CA HIS A 190 1.52 13.43 17.07
C HIS A 190 0.24 14.00 16.42
N HIS A 191 -0.45 13.20 15.60
CA HIS A 191 -1.66 13.60 14.91
C HIS A 191 -2.93 13.11 15.59
N ASN A 192 -2.80 12.33 16.67
CA ASN A 192 -3.94 11.79 17.36
C ASN A 192 -3.97 12.21 18.85
N PRO A 193 -4.78 13.25 19.20
CA PRO A 193 -4.92 13.70 20.58
C PRO A 193 -5.53 12.68 21.54
N ARG A 194 -6.05 11.57 21.02
CA ARG A 194 -6.66 10.47 21.80
C ARG A 194 -5.79 9.22 21.78
N HIS A 195 -4.48 9.39 21.66
CA HIS A 195 -3.53 8.29 21.74
C HIS A 195 -3.85 7.36 22.91
N HIS A 196 -4.03 6.07 22.61
CA HIS A 196 -4.23 5.04 23.60
C HIS A 196 -3.30 3.86 23.31
N PRO A 197 -2.44 3.48 24.25
CA PRO A 197 -1.42 2.45 24.03
C PRO A 197 -1.97 1.05 23.73
N ASP A 198 -3.25 0.81 24.00
CA ASP A 198 -3.89 -0.48 23.80
C ASP A 198 -4.55 -0.65 22.43
N TYR A 199 -4.44 0.35 21.54
CA TYR A 199 -4.98 0.28 20.18
C TYR A 199 -3.90 -0.03 19.14
N GLU A 200 -4.33 -0.58 17.99
CA GLU A 200 -3.47 -0.83 16.84
C GLU A 200 -2.97 0.50 16.25
N TRP A 201 -1.66 0.73 16.30
CA TRP A 201 -1.03 1.99 15.92
C TRP A 201 -0.03 1.85 14.77
N GLY A 202 -0.07 0.77 14.04
CA GLY A 202 0.91 0.48 13.01
C GLY A 202 0.77 1.32 11.74
N LEU A 203 1.75 1.15 10.87
CA LEU A 203 1.78 1.67 9.51
C LEU A 203 1.81 0.52 8.52
N GLU A 204 0.71 0.25 7.84
CA GLU A 204 0.57 -0.84 6.86
C GLU A 204 0.47 -0.31 5.43
N GLY A 205 0.70 -1.19 4.45
CA GLY A 205 0.56 -0.89 3.03
C GLY A 205 1.37 0.31 2.57
N PRO A 206 2.67 0.41 2.91
CA PRO A 206 3.47 1.56 2.58
C PRO A 206 3.78 1.61 1.09
N GLN A 207 3.85 2.83 0.55
CA GLN A 207 4.29 3.08 -0.81
C GLN A 207 5.14 4.33 -0.88
N LEU A 208 6.00 4.39 -1.88
CA LEU A 208 6.86 5.55 -2.16
C LEU A 208 6.57 6.09 -3.55
N ALA A 209 6.56 7.39 -3.69
CA ALA A 209 6.51 8.08 -4.97
C ALA A 209 7.51 9.23 -4.99
N GLU A 210 8.26 9.34 -6.10
CA GLU A 210 9.14 10.48 -6.32
C GLU A 210 8.32 11.69 -6.77
N LEU A 211 8.55 12.84 -6.15
CA LEU A 211 7.93 14.10 -6.51
C LEU A 211 8.77 14.83 -7.57
N ALA A 212 8.14 15.73 -8.32
CA ALA A 212 8.80 16.48 -9.38
C ALA A 212 10.00 17.34 -8.90
N ASP A 213 10.09 17.65 -7.63
CA ASP A 213 11.20 18.37 -7.02
C ASP A 213 12.27 17.45 -6.40
N GLY A 214 12.18 16.15 -6.64
CA GLY A 214 13.12 15.13 -6.18
C GLY A 214 12.89 14.65 -4.74
N ARG A 215 11.90 15.20 -4.04
CA ARG A 215 11.49 14.67 -2.73
C ARG A 215 10.75 13.36 -2.89
N VAL A 216 10.64 12.64 -1.80
CA VAL A 216 9.94 11.35 -1.74
C VAL A 216 8.69 11.49 -0.87
N LEU A 217 7.54 11.18 -1.46
CA LEU A 217 6.28 11.03 -0.75
C LEU A 217 6.16 9.59 -0.32
N LEU A 218 5.87 9.38 0.96
CA LEU A 218 5.46 8.10 1.51
C LEU A 218 3.98 8.18 1.85
N ASN A 219 3.21 7.20 1.41
CA ASN A 219 1.88 6.95 1.93
C ASN A 219 1.82 5.57 2.58
N ALA A 220 0.99 5.45 3.59
CA ALA A 220 0.74 4.22 4.33
C ALA A 220 -0.68 4.25 4.91
N THR A 221 -1.10 3.14 5.48
CA THR A 221 -2.30 3.05 6.28
C THR A 221 -1.93 3.17 7.74
N CYS A 222 -2.48 4.14 8.44
CA CYS A 222 -2.36 4.23 9.89
C CYS A 222 -3.65 3.77 10.58
N PHE A 223 -3.53 3.31 11.83
CA PHE A 223 -4.64 2.89 12.67
C PHE A 223 -4.88 3.90 13.77
N LEU A 224 -6.05 4.48 13.82
CA LEU A 224 -6.45 5.46 14.83
C LEU A 224 -7.43 4.83 15.83
N PRO A 225 -7.45 5.25 17.12
CA PRO A 225 -8.21 4.59 18.17
C PRO A 225 -9.72 4.87 18.13
N GLN A 226 -10.30 5.00 16.96
CA GLN A 226 -11.73 5.32 16.80
C GLN A 226 -12.35 4.52 15.68
N GLY A 227 -12.83 3.37 15.95
CA GLY A 227 -13.51 2.57 14.98
C GLY A 227 -14.37 1.49 15.63
N PRO A 228 -15.16 0.77 14.86
CA PRO A 228 -16.03 -0.28 15.38
C PRO A 228 -15.27 -1.43 16.05
N ARG A 229 -13.98 -1.55 15.80
CA ARG A 229 -13.07 -2.55 16.41
C ARG A 229 -12.06 -1.94 17.39
N GLY A 230 -12.25 -0.69 17.82
CA GLY A 230 -11.28 0.03 18.63
C GLY A 230 -10.19 0.76 17.83
N SER A 231 -10.03 0.43 16.56
CA SER A 231 -9.14 1.11 15.63
C SER A 231 -9.86 1.52 14.34
N ARG A 232 -9.31 2.50 13.64
CA ARG A 232 -9.86 3.00 12.38
C ARG A 232 -8.72 3.27 11.40
N GLN A 233 -8.80 2.65 10.23
CA GLN A 233 -7.81 2.86 9.18
C GLN A 233 -7.95 4.24 8.55
N ARG A 234 -6.81 4.88 8.30
CA ARG A 234 -6.66 6.13 7.53
C ARG A 234 -5.46 6.06 6.62
N VAL A 235 -5.61 6.55 5.40
CA VAL A 235 -4.44 6.85 4.57
C VAL A 235 -3.63 7.95 5.25
N PHE A 236 -2.34 7.70 5.40
CA PHE A 236 -1.39 8.59 6.05
C PHE A 236 -0.32 9.00 5.05
N PHE A 237 0.15 10.24 5.14
CA PHE A 237 1.21 10.76 4.28
C PHE A 237 2.38 11.30 5.09
N ALA A 238 3.57 11.09 4.55
CA ALA A 238 4.80 11.71 5.00
C ALA A 238 5.69 12.09 3.82
N VAL A 239 6.62 13.03 4.00
CA VAL A 239 7.53 13.49 2.94
C VAL A 239 8.94 13.61 3.46
N ALA A 240 9.93 13.29 2.63
CA ALA A 240 11.35 13.41 2.93
C ALA A 240 12.15 13.92 1.72
N ASP A 241 13.35 14.45 1.98
CA ASP A 241 14.29 14.85 0.94
C ASP A 241 15.08 13.66 0.36
N SER A 242 15.01 12.51 1.01
CA SER A 242 15.63 11.27 0.54
C SER A 242 14.74 10.06 0.85
N VAL A 243 14.95 8.97 0.10
CA VAL A 243 14.20 7.71 0.30
C VAL A 243 14.39 7.09 1.69
N ARG A 244 15.47 7.43 2.38
CA ARG A 244 15.76 6.97 3.75
C ARG A 244 15.25 7.90 4.85
N GLY A 245 14.60 9.00 4.46
CA GLY A 245 14.17 10.01 5.42
C GLY A 245 15.27 10.99 5.82
N PRO A 246 15.11 11.71 6.96
CA PRO A 246 13.98 11.57 7.87
C PRO A 246 12.66 12.03 7.22
N TYR A 247 11.61 11.27 7.46
CA TYR A 247 10.26 11.61 6.97
C TYR A 247 9.58 12.59 7.92
N ARG A 248 8.96 13.61 7.34
CA ARG A 248 8.12 14.55 8.04
C ARG A 248 6.65 14.21 7.78
N SER A 249 5.92 13.92 8.82
CA SER A 249 4.49 13.59 8.73
C SER A 249 3.69 14.76 8.14
N LEU A 250 2.76 14.45 7.27
CA LEU A 250 1.72 15.34 6.74
C LEU A 250 0.36 15.03 7.38
N GLY A 251 0.27 13.94 8.14
CA GLY A 251 -0.94 13.50 8.83
C GLY A 251 -1.83 12.57 8.00
N PRO A 252 -2.97 12.18 8.60
CA PRO A 252 -3.96 11.36 7.93
C PRO A 252 -4.76 12.18 6.90
N LEU A 253 -5.23 11.49 5.86
CA LEU A 253 -6.01 12.11 4.78
C LEU A 253 -7.37 12.62 5.23
N MET A 254 -8.00 11.94 6.19
CA MET A 254 -9.31 12.31 6.72
C MET A 254 -9.22 12.60 8.22
N ASP A 255 -10.11 13.46 8.69
CA ASP A 255 -10.26 13.71 10.12
C ASP A 255 -10.47 12.38 10.88
N PRO A 256 -9.74 12.15 11.98
CA PRO A 256 -9.93 10.98 12.81
C PRO A 256 -11.37 10.77 13.32
N SER A 257 -12.16 11.83 13.43
CA SER A 257 -13.55 11.78 13.91
C SER A 257 -14.56 11.36 12.83
N GLU A 258 -14.20 11.44 11.55
CA GLU A 258 -15.10 11.09 10.45
C GLU A 258 -15.51 9.61 10.51
N PRO A 259 -16.78 9.29 10.21
CA PRO A 259 -17.23 7.91 10.12
C PRO A 259 -16.61 7.17 8.93
N GLY A 260 -16.51 5.86 9.04
CA GLY A 260 -15.93 5.02 7.99
C GLY A 260 -14.42 4.88 8.13
N GLU A 261 -13.83 4.22 7.15
CA GLU A 261 -12.40 3.91 7.10
C GLU A 261 -11.89 4.05 5.67
N ASN A 262 -10.64 4.41 5.53
CA ASN A 262 -9.88 4.34 4.28
C ASN A 262 -8.45 3.90 4.58
N GLY A 263 -7.84 3.20 3.64
CA GLY A 263 -6.49 2.68 3.83
C GLY A 263 -5.97 2.00 2.58
N HIS A 264 -4.89 1.28 2.71
CA HIS A 264 -4.19 0.53 1.66
C HIS A 264 -4.36 1.19 0.30
N SER A 265 -3.48 2.11 -0.01
CA SER A 265 -3.65 2.99 -1.15
C SER A 265 -2.44 2.95 -2.06
N THR A 266 -2.65 3.13 -3.35
CA THR A 266 -1.59 3.36 -4.33
C THR A 266 -1.60 4.81 -4.78
N VAL A 267 -0.42 5.40 -4.77
CA VAL A 267 -0.19 6.78 -5.21
C VAL A 267 0.50 6.80 -6.56
N MET A 268 -0.02 7.61 -7.45
CA MET A 268 0.61 7.95 -8.73
C MET A 268 0.83 9.45 -8.79
N VAL A 269 2.06 9.88 -9.06
CA VAL A 269 2.42 11.29 -9.17
C VAL A 269 2.70 11.62 -10.63
N GLN A 270 2.07 12.67 -11.15
CA GLN A 270 2.32 13.21 -12.48
C GLN A 270 2.42 14.74 -12.42
N GLY A 271 3.62 15.25 -12.46
CA GLY A 271 3.87 16.68 -12.27
C GLY A 271 3.46 17.13 -10.86
N ASN A 272 2.47 18.04 -10.77
CA ASN A 272 1.89 18.50 -9.52
C ASN A 272 0.55 17.84 -9.16
N GLU A 273 0.14 16.82 -9.91
CA GLU A 273 -1.04 16.05 -9.62
C GLU A 273 -0.67 14.73 -8.94
N LEU A 274 -1.48 14.37 -7.94
CA LEU A 274 -1.40 13.11 -7.23
C LEU A 274 -2.73 12.40 -7.38
N THR A 275 -2.69 11.19 -7.92
CA THR A 275 -3.85 10.29 -7.97
C THR A 275 -3.67 9.22 -6.94
N LEU A 276 -4.63 9.11 -6.03
CA LEU A 276 -4.67 8.10 -4.98
C LEU A 276 -5.78 7.10 -5.28
N PHE A 277 -5.41 5.83 -5.41
CA PHE A 277 -6.34 4.71 -5.35
C PHE A 277 -6.37 4.21 -3.92
N TYR A 278 -7.54 4.07 -3.34
CA TYR A 278 -7.66 3.69 -1.94
C TYR A 278 -8.81 2.72 -1.72
N GLN A 279 -8.68 1.86 -0.73
CA GLN A 279 -9.83 1.11 -0.23
C GLN A 279 -10.57 1.93 0.81
N SER A 280 -11.90 1.82 0.81
CA SER A 280 -12.75 2.47 1.81
C SER A 280 -13.96 1.62 2.13
N ARG A 281 -14.47 1.79 3.34
CA ARG A 281 -15.76 1.25 3.78
C ARG A 281 -16.47 2.21 4.72
N VAL A 282 -17.79 2.19 4.68
CA VAL A 282 -18.62 2.91 5.66
C VAL A 282 -19.01 1.94 6.77
N ALA A 283 -18.64 2.24 8.00
CA ALA A 283 -18.81 1.36 9.16
C ALA A 283 -20.25 0.89 9.40
N THR A 284 -21.24 1.64 8.92
CA THR A 284 -22.67 1.36 9.08
C THR A 284 -23.27 0.43 8.03
N THR A 285 -22.54 0.11 6.95
CA THR A 285 -23.08 -0.61 5.78
C THR A 285 -22.55 -2.03 5.59
N GLY A 286 -22.19 -2.73 6.66
CA GLY A 286 -21.87 -4.15 6.59
C GLY A 286 -20.44 -4.48 6.19
N HIS A 287 -19.50 -3.58 6.42
CA HIS A 287 -18.06 -3.84 6.41
C HIS A 287 -17.42 -4.22 5.06
N ARG A 288 -18.04 -3.92 3.93
CA ARG A 288 -17.49 -4.27 2.63
C ARG A 288 -16.54 -3.18 2.13
N TRP A 289 -15.30 -3.56 1.90
CA TRP A 289 -14.30 -2.69 1.28
C TRP A 289 -14.57 -2.50 -0.20
N ARG A 290 -14.37 -1.27 -0.67
CA ARG A 290 -14.53 -0.84 -2.06
C ARG A 290 -13.39 0.08 -2.45
N TYR A 291 -13.16 0.21 -3.73
CA TYR A 291 -12.16 1.15 -4.23
C TYR A 291 -12.74 2.52 -4.54
N GLY A 292 -11.93 3.52 -4.26
CA GLY A 292 -12.10 4.88 -4.70
C GLY A 292 -10.86 5.41 -5.40
N ILE A 293 -11.06 6.46 -6.18
CA ILE A 293 -10.00 7.24 -6.80
C ILE A 293 -10.15 8.69 -6.35
N LEU A 294 -9.06 9.25 -5.84
CA LEU A 294 -8.98 10.62 -5.34
C LEU A 294 -7.87 11.33 -6.10
N ARG A 295 -8.20 12.48 -6.70
CA ARG A 295 -7.22 13.35 -7.34
C ARG A 295 -6.92 14.53 -6.44
N MET A 296 -5.65 14.81 -6.25
CA MET A 296 -5.17 15.89 -5.40
C MET A 296 -4.14 16.73 -6.17
N LEU A 297 -4.07 18.01 -5.82
CA LEU A 297 -3.02 18.91 -6.28
C LEU A 297 -1.96 19.04 -5.20
N ILE A 298 -0.71 19.00 -5.63
CA ILE A 298 0.46 19.22 -4.78
C ILE A 298 0.84 20.68 -4.90
N ASP A 299 0.51 21.47 -3.90
CA ASP A 299 0.93 22.87 -3.87
C ASP A 299 2.41 22.97 -3.51
N ALA A 300 3.13 23.86 -4.18
CA ALA A 300 4.51 24.20 -3.83
C ALA A 300 4.57 24.68 -2.38
N PHE A 301 5.57 24.20 -1.65
CA PHE A 301 5.66 24.41 -0.21
C PHE A 301 5.87 25.89 0.17
N THR A 302 4.95 26.46 0.93
CA THR A 302 5.12 27.74 1.62
C THR A 302 4.68 27.60 3.10
N GLY A 303 5.60 27.14 3.97
CA GLY A 303 5.38 27.17 5.44
C GLY A 303 4.94 25.85 6.08
N PRO A 304 4.72 25.81 7.42
CA PRO A 304 4.29 24.61 8.14
C PRO A 304 2.92 24.16 7.65
N ALA A 305 2.79 22.86 7.35
CA ALA A 305 1.58 22.29 6.81
C ALA A 305 0.40 22.43 7.80
N PRO A 306 -0.73 23.00 7.41
CA PRO A 306 -1.96 22.78 8.15
C PRO A 306 -2.40 21.32 7.97
N LEU A 307 -3.05 20.74 8.98
CA LEU A 307 -3.81 19.51 8.88
C LEU A 307 -4.64 19.51 7.58
N LEU A 308 -4.64 18.40 6.86
CA LEU A 308 -5.59 18.16 5.77
C LEU A 308 -7.01 18.18 6.38
N CYS A 309 -7.66 19.34 6.34
CA CYS A 309 -9.09 19.44 6.58
C CYS A 309 -9.80 19.10 5.27
N LEU A 310 -10.61 18.06 5.30
CA LEU A 310 -11.62 17.78 4.27
C LEU A 310 -12.85 18.64 4.52
#